data_6202cfe3a57122e5a75a4ecc0ba7ba3e
#
_entry.id   6202cfe3a57122e5a75a4ecc0ba7ba3e
#
_cell.length_a   1.000
_cell.length_b   1.000
_cell.length_c   1.000
_cell.angle_alpha   90.00
_cell.angle_beta   90.00
_cell.angle_gamma   90.00
#
_symmetry.space_group_name_H-M   'P 1'
#
loop_
_entity.id
_entity.type
_entity.pdbx_description
1 polymer ?
#
loop_
_entity_poly.entity_id
_entity_poly.type
_entity_poly.pdbx_seq_one_letter_code
_entity_poly.pdbx_strand_id
1 'polypeptide(L)'
;RDRSPSRGLGDVYKRQVHLVDKLRDRVRDKGLKTGEQAADALRDIIAEEMTPEAEMALDGKPAVILVIGVNGVGKTTSIAKLADYYTRQGKRVMLAAGDTFRAAASEQLEIWASRAGVPIVSAGEGADPAAVIFDTVKSATARGYDMVIADTAGRLHNKSNLMAELSKISRSVKKASPEASLETLLVLDAITGQ
;
A
#
# COMPACT_ATOMS: atom_id res chain seq x y z
N ARG A 1 9.37 -24.48 15.56
CA ARG A 1 7.89 -24.41 15.44
C ARG A 1 7.38 -23.41 16.47
N ASP A 2 8.09 -22.36 16.63
CA ASP A 2 7.83 -21.32 17.61
C ASP A 2 6.97 -20.23 16.96
N ARG A 3 5.67 -20.27 17.26
CA ARG A 3 4.69 -19.26 16.88
C ARG A 3 4.53 -18.27 18.04
N SER A 4 5.63 -17.69 18.48
CA SER A 4 5.59 -16.70 19.54
C SER A 4 5.09 -15.35 18.99
N PRO A 5 3.98 -14.80 19.51
CA PRO A 5 3.52 -13.44 19.18
C PRO A 5 4.51 -12.34 19.57
N SER A 6 5.54 -12.69 20.35
CA SER A 6 6.54 -11.77 20.89
C SER A 6 7.59 -11.28 19.88
N ARG A 7 7.73 -11.92 18.71
CA ARG A 7 8.73 -11.47 17.71
C ARG A 7 8.46 -10.05 17.18
N GLY A 8 7.20 -9.73 16.86
CA GLY A 8 6.85 -8.40 16.36
C GLY A 8 7.04 -7.27 17.39
N LEU A 9 6.69 -7.53 18.64
CA LEU A 9 6.88 -6.58 19.76
C LEU A 9 8.36 -6.37 20.07
N GLY A 10 9.17 -7.43 20.02
CA GLY A 10 10.61 -7.35 20.23
C GLY A 10 11.32 -6.51 19.17
N ASP A 11 10.90 -6.59 17.91
CA ASP A 11 11.49 -5.81 16.82
C ASP A 11 11.09 -4.33 16.89
N VAL A 12 9.85 -4.01 17.25
CA VAL A 12 9.39 -2.64 17.49
C VAL A 12 10.16 -2.02 18.66
N TYR A 13 10.27 -2.74 19.77
CA TYR A 13 11.02 -2.30 20.94
C TYR A 13 12.50 -2.04 20.61
N LYS A 14 13.15 -2.95 19.89
CA LYS A 14 14.55 -2.78 19.46
C LYS A 14 14.76 -1.55 18.60
N ARG A 15 13.85 -1.26 17.65
CA ARG A 15 13.93 -0.06 16.82
C ARG A 15 13.75 1.21 17.63
N GLN A 16 12.80 1.23 18.57
CA GLN A 16 12.61 2.37 19.45
C GLN A 16 13.85 2.66 20.29
N VAL A 17 14.45 1.62 20.90
CA VAL A 17 15.69 1.76 21.67
C VAL A 17 16.83 2.28 20.81
N HIS A 18 17.00 1.75 19.60
CA HIS A 18 18.02 2.18 18.66
C HIS A 18 17.91 3.68 18.27
N LEU A 19 16.69 4.16 17.99
CA LEU A 19 16.46 5.58 17.70
C LEU A 19 16.74 6.47 18.91
N VAL A 20 16.36 6.02 20.11
CA VAL A 20 16.65 6.75 21.35
C VAL A 20 18.14 6.84 21.62
N ASP A 21 18.89 5.75 21.41
CA ASP A 21 20.35 5.74 21.60
C ASP A 21 21.03 6.67 20.59
N LYS A 22 20.66 6.61 19.32
CA LYS A 22 21.14 7.55 18.29
C LYS A 22 20.86 9.00 18.64
N LEU A 23 19.66 9.28 19.17
CA LEU A 23 19.32 10.66 19.61
C LEU A 23 20.18 11.11 20.77
N ARG A 24 20.41 10.26 21.78
CA ARG A 24 21.27 10.56 22.92
C ARG A 24 22.70 10.88 22.47
N ASP A 25 23.24 10.06 21.58
CA ASP A 25 24.60 10.28 21.05
C ASP A 25 24.66 11.59 20.27
N ARG A 26 23.67 11.87 19.41
CA ARG A 26 23.63 13.13 18.64
C ARG A 26 23.46 14.37 19.52
N VAL A 27 22.66 14.28 20.59
CA VAL A 27 22.52 15.35 21.57
C VAL A 27 23.82 15.63 22.26
N ARG A 28 24.58 14.59 22.65
CA ARG A 28 25.89 14.69 23.30
C ARG A 28 26.93 15.28 22.35
N ASP A 29 27.06 14.71 21.15
CA ASP A 29 28.10 15.07 20.19
C ASP A 29 27.94 16.49 19.65
N LYS A 30 26.70 16.91 19.39
CA LYS A 30 26.36 18.26 18.90
C LYS A 30 26.12 19.28 20.03
N GLY A 31 26.14 18.86 21.29
CA GLY A 31 25.90 19.73 22.43
C GLY A 31 24.54 20.41 22.43
N LEU A 32 23.49 19.71 22.00
CA LEU A 32 22.12 20.27 21.88
C LEU A 32 21.58 20.60 23.26
N LYS A 33 21.00 21.81 23.42
CA LYS A 33 20.58 22.32 24.72
C LYS A 33 19.07 22.58 24.84
N THR A 34 18.35 22.56 23.71
CA THR A 34 16.89 22.86 23.69
C THR A 34 16.09 21.65 23.18
N GLY A 35 14.82 21.59 23.62
CA GLY A 35 13.90 20.56 23.12
C GLY A 35 13.65 20.68 21.62
N GLU A 36 13.66 21.87 21.06
CA GLU A 36 13.51 22.11 19.62
C GLU A 36 14.68 21.51 18.83
N GLN A 37 15.93 21.77 19.27
CA GLN A 37 17.12 21.17 18.67
C GLN A 37 17.10 19.64 18.75
N ALA A 38 16.59 19.07 19.85
CA ALA A 38 16.45 17.63 19.99
C ALA A 38 15.36 17.07 19.06
N ALA A 39 14.26 17.79 18.84
CA ALA A 39 13.19 17.41 17.91
C ALA A 39 13.69 17.42 16.45
N ASP A 40 14.46 18.43 16.07
CA ASP A 40 15.06 18.50 14.74
C ASP A 40 16.07 17.37 14.52
N ALA A 41 16.92 17.11 15.51
CA ALA A 41 17.86 15.98 15.46
C ALA A 41 17.14 14.62 15.34
N LEU A 42 15.98 14.47 15.97
CA LEU A 42 15.17 13.26 15.83
C LEU A 42 14.58 13.11 14.42
N ARG A 43 14.10 14.22 13.83
CA ARG A 43 13.60 14.21 12.44
C ARG A 43 14.71 13.78 11.47
N ASP A 44 15.92 14.33 11.64
CA ASP A 44 17.07 13.97 10.80
C ASP A 44 17.42 12.48 10.94
N ILE A 45 17.44 11.94 12.17
CA ILE A 45 17.70 10.53 12.43
C ILE A 45 16.65 9.64 11.78
N ILE A 46 15.37 10.01 11.88
CA ILE A 46 14.29 9.27 11.25
C ILE A 46 14.45 9.29 9.71
N ALA A 47 14.76 10.46 9.14
CA ALA A 47 15.01 10.59 7.70
C ALA A 47 16.21 9.75 7.23
N GLU A 48 17.29 9.71 8.02
CA GLU A 48 18.49 8.88 7.74
C GLU A 48 18.16 7.36 7.81
N GLU A 49 17.23 6.95 8.67
CA GLU A 49 16.80 5.55 8.80
C GLU A 49 15.79 5.14 7.73
N MET A 50 15.12 6.11 7.11
CA MET A 50 14.24 5.84 5.98
C MET A 50 15.09 5.51 4.76
N THR A 51 14.79 4.41 4.11
CA THR A 51 15.43 4.05 2.84
C THR A 51 15.19 5.18 1.83
N PRO A 52 16.21 5.54 1.02
CA PRO A 52 16.00 6.50 -0.07
C PRO A 52 14.79 6.11 -0.92
N GLU A 53 14.12 7.09 -1.50
CA GLU A 53 12.95 6.88 -2.35
C GLU A 53 13.26 5.77 -3.37
N ALA A 54 12.55 4.65 -3.24
CA ALA A 54 12.58 3.62 -4.24
C ALA A 54 11.58 4.01 -5.32
N GLU A 55 12.04 4.15 -6.55
CA GLU A 55 11.14 4.30 -7.68
C GLU A 55 10.29 3.03 -7.84
N MET A 56 8.99 3.22 -8.06
CA MET A 56 8.12 2.08 -8.34
C MET A 56 8.45 1.48 -9.71
N ALA A 57 8.62 0.17 -9.78
CA ALA A 57 8.84 -0.55 -11.04
C ALA A 57 7.52 -0.66 -11.82
N LEU A 58 7.20 0.34 -12.62
CA LEU A 58 5.96 0.46 -13.40
C LEU A 58 6.17 0.17 -14.90
N ASP A 59 7.17 -0.60 -15.24
CA ASP A 59 7.56 -0.99 -16.61
C ASP A 59 6.81 -2.23 -17.14
N GLY A 60 6.08 -2.93 -16.27
CA GLY A 60 5.25 -4.08 -16.66
C GLY A 60 4.05 -3.72 -17.51
N LYS A 61 3.51 -4.73 -18.22
CA LYS A 61 2.33 -4.59 -19.09
C LYS A 61 1.25 -5.60 -18.72
N PRO A 62 0.25 -5.15 -17.94
CA PRO A 62 0.13 -3.86 -17.27
C PRO A 62 1.03 -3.76 -16.03
N ALA A 63 1.36 -2.51 -15.61
CA ALA A 63 1.86 -2.26 -14.27
C ALA A 63 0.70 -2.37 -13.26
N VAL A 64 0.89 -3.12 -12.18
CA VAL A 64 -0.13 -3.34 -11.15
C VAL A 64 0.31 -2.69 -9.85
N ILE A 65 -0.50 -1.78 -9.32
CA ILE A 65 -0.32 -1.19 -7.99
C ILE A 65 -1.36 -1.78 -7.06
N LEU A 66 -0.93 -2.54 -6.07
CA LEU A 66 -1.76 -3.06 -5.00
C LEU A 66 -1.73 -2.10 -3.82
N VAL A 67 -2.85 -1.46 -3.51
CA VAL A 67 -2.94 -0.49 -2.42
C VAL A 67 -3.41 -1.18 -1.15
N ILE A 68 -2.55 -1.20 -0.13
CA ILE A 68 -2.79 -1.82 1.16
C ILE A 68 -2.80 -0.80 2.29
N GLY A 69 -3.39 -1.15 3.43
CA GLY A 69 -3.46 -0.31 4.62
C GLY A 69 -4.70 -0.62 5.44
N VAL A 70 -4.79 -0.06 6.62
CA VAL A 70 -5.94 -0.29 7.52
C VAL A 70 -7.22 0.37 6.99
N ASN A 71 -8.37 -0.03 7.54
CA ASN A 71 -9.63 0.62 7.21
C ASN A 71 -9.61 2.08 7.70
N GLY A 72 -10.15 2.99 6.91
CA GLY A 72 -10.23 4.42 7.23
C GLY A 72 -8.95 5.22 7.00
N VAL A 73 -7.82 4.59 6.64
CA VAL A 73 -6.53 5.29 6.41
C VAL A 73 -6.49 6.12 5.11
N GLY A 74 -7.50 6.00 4.25
CA GLY A 74 -7.58 6.76 3.00
C GLY A 74 -7.13 5.99 1.75
N LYS A 75 -7.14 4.64 1.74
CA LYS A 75 -6.81 3.83 0.56
C LYS A 75 -7.61 4.23 -0.67
N THR A 76 -8.94 4.18 -0.58
CA THR A 76 -9.84 4.50 -1.70
C THR A 76 -9.61 5.91 -2.24
N THR A 77 -9.36 6.88 -1.35
CA THR A 77 -9.02 8.26 -1.74
C THR A 77 -7.67 8.33 -2.45
N SER A 78 -6.68 7.58 -1.98
CA SER A 78 -5.35 7.51 -2.59
C SER A 78 -5.42 6.86 -3.97
N ILE A 79 -6.20 5.79 -4.13
CA ILE A 79 -6.45 5.13 -5.42
C ILE A 79 -7.05 6.11 -6.43
N ALA A 80 -8.08 6.88 -6.02
CA ALA A 80 -8.69 7.88 -6.88
C ALA A 80 -7.69 8.93 -7.37
N LYS A 81 -6.84 9.43 -6.46
CA LYS A 81 -5.78 10.40 -6.79
C LYS A 81 -4.73 9.81 -7.73
N LEU A 82 -4.30 8.57 -7.50
CA LEU A 82 -3.36 7.87 -8.39
C LEU A 82 -3.96 7.63 -9.77
N ALA A 83 -5.23 7.24 -9.84
CA ALA A 83 -5.92 7.04 -11.12
C ALA A 83 -5.97 8.34 -11.93
N ASP A 84 -6.36 9.46 -11.32
CA ASP A 84 -6.37 10.78 -11.96
C ASP A 84 -4.95 11.21 -12.38
N TYR A 85 -3.96 11.04 -11.51
CA TYR A 85 -2.57 11.39 -11.77
C TYR A 85 -2.00 10.67 -12.99
N TYR A 86 -2.15 9.34 -13.08
CA TYR A 86 -1.62 8.58 -14.20
C TYR A 86 -2.44 8.78 -15.48
N THR A 87 -3.75 8.98 -15.37
CA THR A 87 -4.59 9.32 -16.53
C THR A 87 -4.18 10.65 -17.15
N ARG A 88 -3.87 11.67 -16.35
CA ARG A 88 -3.35 12.96 -16.83
C ARG A 88 -1.98 12.84 -17.50
N GLN A 89 -1.21 11.81 -17.17
CA GLN A 89 0.04 11.48 -17.86
C GLN A 89 -0.17 10.68 -19.15
N GLY A 90 -1.41 10.48 -19.58
CA GLY A 90 -1.76 9.74 -20.79
C GLY A 90 -1.76 8.22 -20.63
N LYS A 91 -1.64 7.69 -19.40
CA LYS A 91 -1.73 6.25 -19.15
C LYS A 91 -3.18 5.79 -19.17
N ARG A 92 -3.41 4.62 -19.74
CA ARG A 92 -4.70 3.94 -19.69
C ARG A 92 -4.79 3.14 -18.39
N VAL A 93 -5.62 3.62 -17.45
CA VAL A 93 -5.75 3.05 -16.11
C VAL A 93 -7.05 2.26 -15.98
N MET A 94 -7.01 1.12 -15.28
CA MET A 94 -8.18 0.33 -14.89
C MET A 94 -8.14 0.09 -13.38
N LEU A 95 -9.29 0.15 -12.70
CA LEU A 95 -9.39 -0.11 -11.26
C LEU A 95 -9.89 -1.53 -10.98
N ALA A 96 -9.45 -2.10 -9.86
CA ALA A 96 -9.95 -3.36 -9.31
C ALA A 96 -10.51 -3.14 -7.90
N ALA A 97 -11.79 -3.45 -7.68
CA ALA A 97 -12.43 -3.39 -6.36
C ALA A 97 -12.15 -4.68 -5.57
N GLY A 98 -10.96 -4.79 -5.00
CA GLY A 98 -10.53 -5.97 -4.23
C GLY A 98 -10.97 -5.96 -2.76
N ASP A 99 -11.54 -4.88 -2.22
CA ASP A 99 -12.22 -4.89 -0.91
C ASP A 99 -13.66 -5.43 -1.07
N THR A 100 -13.77 -6.72 -1.31
CA THR A 100 -15.05 -7.41 -1.56
C THR A 100 -15.89 -7.67 -0.30
N PHE A 101 -15.35 -7.34 0.87
CA PHE A 101 -16.05 -7.54 2.14
C PHE A 101 -16.87 -6.33 2.58
N ARG A 102 -16.74 -5.22 1.88
CA ARG A 102 -17.39 -3.96 2.21
C ARG A 102 -18.08 -3.38 0.97
N ALA A 103 -19.39 -3.64 0.84
CA ALA A 103 -20.18 -3.14 -0.28
C ALA A 103 -20.01 -1.62 -0.47
N ALA A 104 -20.10 -0.85 0.62
CA ALA A 104 -19.93 0.61 0.58
C ALA A 104 -18.52 1.04 0.09
N ALA A 105 -17.47 0.24 0.27
CA ALA A 105 -16.15 0.56 -0.24
C ALA A 105 -16.08 0.39 -1.76
N SER A 106 -16.66 -0.67 -2.29
CA SER A 106 -16.77 -0.90 -3.74
C SER A 106 -17.59 0.20 -4.40
N GLU A 107 -18.78 0.53 -3.85
CA GLU A 107 -19.61 1.63 -4.36
C GLU A 107 -18.88 2.98 -4.35
N GLN A 108 -18.14 3.28 -3.28
CA GLN A 108 -17.33 4.50 -3.21
C GLN A 108 -16.24 4.51 -4.28
N LEU A 109 -15.59 3.39 -4.52
CA LEU A 109 -14.55 3.30 -5.55
C LEU A 109 -15.15 3.43 -6.96
N GLU A 110 -16.34 2.90 -7.21
CA GLU A 110 -17.09 3.05 -8.47
C GLU A 110 -17.43 4.52 -8.75
N ILE A 111 -17.86 5.27 -7.73
CA ILE A 111 -18.11 6.72 -7.86
C ILE A 111 -16.80 7.44 -8.25
N TRP A 112 -15.68 7.10 -7.62
CA TRP A 112 -14.40 7.71 -7.95
C TRP A 112 -13.91 7.31 -9.34
N ALA A 113 -14.08 6.04 -9.75
CA ALA A 113 -13.77 5.56 -11.10
C ALA A 113 -14.53 6.35 -12.16
N SER A 114 -15.84 6.55 -11.95
CA SER A 114 -16.68 7.35 -12.84
C SER A 114 -16.20 8.80 -12.94
N ARG A 115 -15.83 9.43 -11.82
CA ARG A 115 -15.31 10.81 -11.80
C ARG A 115 -13.96 10.95 -12.49
N ALA A 116 -13.11 9.96 -12.37
CA ALA A 116 -11.80 9.93 -13.04
C ALA A 116 -11.88 9.47 -14.51
N GLY A 117 -13.06 9.04 -14.97
CA GLY A 117 -13.25 8.53 -16.33
C GLY A 117 -12.50 7.21 -16.60
N VAL A 118 -12.25 6.39 -15.55
CA VAL A 118 -11.54 5.12 -15.67
C VAL A 118 -12.48 3.94 -15.44
N PRO A 119 -12.32 2.82 -16.17
CA PRO A 119 -13.11 1.63 -15.91
C PRO A 119 -12.71 0.95 -14.62
N ILE A 120 -13.67 0.26 -14.01
CA ILE A 120 -13.49 -0.53 -12.81
C ILE A 120 -14.04 -1.93 -13.01
N VAL A 121 -13.36 -2.92 -12.46
CA VAL A 121 -13.87 -4.29 -12.31
C VAL A 121 -14.22 -4.49 -10.85
N SER A 122 -15.48 -4.79 -10.59
CA SER A 122 -16.00 -5.14 -9.27
C SER A 122 -16.71 -6.49 -9.34
N ALA A 123 -16.84 -7.15 -8.20
CA ALA A 123 -17.64 -8.36 -8.03
C ALA A 123 -18.55 -8.18 -6.82
N GLY A 124 -19.58 -9.03 -6.71
CA GLY A 124 -20.50 -9.00 -5.59
C GLY A 124 -19.80 -9.20 -4.24
N GLU A 125 -20.51 -8.83 -3.16
CA GLU A 125 -20.04 -8.98 -1.80
C GLU A 125 -19.62 -10.44 -1.51
N GLY A 126 -18.49 -10.62 -0.83
CA GLY A 126 -17.93 -11.93 -0.51
C GLY A 126 -17.19 -12.64 -1.64
N ALA A 127 -17.07 -12.02 -2.81
CA ALA A 127 -16.23 -12.56 -3.89
C ALA A 127 -14.75 -12.68 -3.44
N ASP A 128 -14.00 -13.57 -4.09
CA ASP A 128 -12.57 -13.72 -3.83
C ASP A 128 -11.77 -12.52 -4.37
N PRO A 129 -11.12 -11.72 -3.52
CA PRO A 129 -10.31 -10.57 -3.96
C PRO A 129 -9.27 -10.92 -5.03
N ALA A 130 -8.65 -12.10 -4.90
CA ALA A 130 -7.65 -12.55 -5.85
C ALA A 130 -8.25 -12.86 -7.23
N ALA A 131 -9.51 -13.30 -7.29
CA ALA A 131 -10.21 -13.53 -8.56
C ALA A 131 -10.55 -12.19 -9.24
N VAL A 132 -11.06 -11.22 -8.48
CA VAL A 132 -11.37 -9.87 -9.01
C VAL A 132 -10.12 -9.22 -9.62
N ILE A 133 -9.01 -9.28 -8.91
CA ILE A 133 -7.73 -8.71 -9.39
C ILE A 133 -7.21 -9.49 -10.59
N PHE A 134 -7.31 -10.83 -10.58
CA PHE A 134 -6.96 -11.66 -11.73
C PHE A 134 -7.73 -11.27 -12.99
N ASP A 135 -9.05 -11.15 -12.89
CA ASP A 135 -9.92 -10.80 -14.01
C ASP A 135 -9.64 -9.38 -14.51
N THR A 136 -9.37 -8.46 -13.59
CA THR A 136 -8.99 -7.08 -13.94
C THR A 136 -7.67 -7.04 -14.71
N VAL A 137 -6.64 -7.72 -14.23
CA VAL A 137 -5.32 -7.77 -14.90
C VAL A 137 -5.44 -8.44 -16.26
N LYS A 138 -6.19 -9.54 -16.36
CA LYS A 138 -6.43 -10.24 -17.64
C LYS A 138 -7.19 -9.34 -18.62
N SER A 139 -8.22 -8.63 -18.17
CA SER A 139 -8.96 -7.66 -18.99
C SER A 139 -8.07 -6.49 -19.43
N ALA A 140 -7.26 -5.96 -18.51
CA ALA A 140 -6.32 -4.87 -18.79
C ALA A 140 -5.30 -5.28 -19.86
N THR A 141 -4.71 -6.48 -19.74
CA THR A 141 -3.77 -7.03 -20.72
C THR A 141 -4.43 -7.18 -22.09
N ALA A 142 -5.61 -7.79 -22.16
CA ALA A 142 -6.32 -8.03 -23.42
C ALA A 142 -6.74 -6.74 -24.13
N ARG A 143 -7.03 -5.69 -23.37
CA ARG A 143 -7.50 -4.39 -23.88
C ARG A 143 -6.41 -3.33 -24.00
N GLY A 144 -5.16 -3.68 -23.70
CA GLY A 144 -3.99 -2.81 -23.82
C GLY A 144 -3.98 -1.64 -22.82
N TYR A 145 -4.46 -1.86 -21.58
CA TYR A 145 -4.29 -0.90 -20.50
C TYR A 145 -2.87 -0.92 -19.98
N ASP A 146 -2.34 0.26 -19.62
CA ASP A 146 -0.98 0.40 -19.14
C ASP A 146 -0.87 0.04 -17.66
N MET A 147 -1.97 0.24 -16.90
CA MET A 147 -1.93 0.17 -15.45
C MET A 147 -3.23 -0.39 -14.86
N VAL A 148 -3.08 -1.17 -13.79
CA VAL A 148 -4.16 -1.59 -12.90
C VAL A 148 -3.85 -1.07 -11.49
N ILE A 149 -4.82 -0.40 -10.86
CA ILE A 149 -4.72 0.00 -9.45
C ILE A 149 -5.80 -0.76 -8.69
N ALA A 150 -5.38 -1.58 -7.72
CA ALA A 150 -6.24 -2.48 -6.97
C ALA A 150 -6.40 -2.03 -5.52
N ASP A 151 -7.66 -1.88 -5.07
CA ASP A 151 -7.99 -1.75 -3.65
C ASP A 151 -7.92 -3.10 -2.95
N THR A 152 -7.70 -3.11 -1.65
CA THR A 152 -7.68 -4.32 -0.81
C THR A 152 -8.40 -4.10 0.50
N ALA A 153 -8.85 -5.20 1.11
CA ALA A 153 -9.41 -5.17 2.45
C ALA A 153 -8.37 -4.68 3.49
N GLY A 154 -8.79 -3.83 4.41
CA GLY A 154 -7.93 -3.25 5.45
C GLY A 154 -8.04 -3.96 6.81
N ARG A 155 -8.17 -5.27 6.84
CA ARG A 155 -8.39 -6.04 8.08
C ARG A 155 -7.09 -6.31 8.84
N LEU A 156 -6.77 -5.48 9.85
CA LEU A 156 -5.56 -5.62 10.68
C LEU A 156 -5.65 -6.69 11.77
N HIS A 157 -6.85 -7.03 12.20
CA HIS A 157 -7.06 -7.93 13.33
C HIS A 157 -6.79 -9.41 13.02
N ASN A 158 -6.49 -9.74 11.76
CA ASN A 158 -6.17 -11.11 11.34
C ASN A 158 -4.92 -11.14 10.43
N LYS A 159 -3.77 -10.75 11.00
CA LYS A 159 -2.49 -10.58 10.28
C LYS A 159 -2.08 -11.79 9.43
N SER A 160 -2.27 -13.01 9.93
CA SER A 160 -1.90 -14.23 9.19
C SER A 160 -2.74 -14.43 7.92
N ASN A 161 -4.03 -14.16 7.99
CA ASN A 161 -4.95 -14.31 6.87
C ASN A 161 -4.72 -13.21 5.81
N LEU A 162 -4.44 -11.97 6.25
CA LEU A 162 -4.11 -10.87 5.35
C LEU A 162 -2.85 -11.14 4.54
N MET A 163 -1.78 -11.63 5.18
CA MET A 163 -0.54 -11.95 4.47
C MET A 163 -0.71 -13.12 3.50
N ALA A 164 -1.53 -14.10 3.84
CA ALA A 164 -1.89 -15.20 2.95
C ALA A 164 -2.69 -14.70 1.73
N GLU A 165 -3.64 -13.78 1.95
CA GLU A 165 -4.43 -13.14 0.91
C GLU A 165 -3.55 -12.32 -0.05
N LEU A 166 -2.66 -11.47 0.48
CA LEU A 166 -1.72 -10.68 -0.33
C LEU A 166 -0.79 -11.59 -1.16
N SER A 167 -0.32 -12.69 -0.58
CA SER A 167 0.47 -13.69 -1.29
C SER A 167 -0.33 -14.38 -2.40
N LYS A 168 -1.62 -14.64 -2.17
CA LYS A 168 -2.54 -15.20 -3.18
C LYS A 168 -2.76 -14.21 -4.32
N ILE A 169 -3.01 -12.94 -4.01
CA ILE A 169 -3.16 -11.86 -5.00
C ILE A 169 -1.91 -11.74 -5.86
N SER A 170 -0.72 -11.70 -5.25
CA SER A 170 0.55 -11.62 -5.99
C SER A 170 0.72 -12.76 -6.99
N ARG A 171 0.41 -14.00 -6.59
CA ARG A 171 0.42 -15.16 -7.51
C ARG A 171 -0.62 -15.04 -8.62
N SER A 172 -1.82 -14.50 -8.30
CA SER A 172 -2.88 -14.30 -9.27
C SER A 172 -2.51 -13.27 -10.34
N VAL A 173 -1.84 -12.17 -9.97
CA VAL A 173 -1.32 -11.17 -10.91
C VAL A 173 -0.34 -11.81 -11.88
N LYS A 174 0.66 -12.55 -11.38
CA LYS A 174 1.65 -13.25 -12.23
C LYS A 174 1.04 -14.31 -13.13
N LYS A 175 -0.03 -14.97 -12.67
CA LYS A 175 -0.77 -15.96 -13.48
C LYS A 175 -1.62 -15.28 -14.55
N ALA A 176 -2.20 -14.10 -14.26
CA ALA A 176 -3.01 -13.35 -15.23
C ALA A 176 -2.17 -12.75 -16.35
N SER A 177 -1.00 -12.20 -16.01
CA SER A 177 -0.03 -11.65 -16.96
C SER A 177 1.40 -11.85 -16.42
N PRO A 178 2.20 -12.75 -17.04
CA PRO A 178 3.61 -12.94 -16.64
C PRO A 178 4.47 -11.70 -16.81
N GLU A 179 4.12 -10.81 -17.74
CA GLU A 179 4.83 -9.55 -18.03
C GLU A 179 4.41 -8.40 -17.12
N ALA A 180 3.37 -8.59 -16.27
CA ALA A 180 2.95 -7.57 -15.34
C ALA A 180 4.02 -7.30 -14.27
N SER A 181 4.30 -6.04 -14.00
CA SER A 181 4.97 -5.64 -12.76
C SER A 181 3.96 -5.55 -11.62
N LEU A 182 4.38 -5.79 -10.38
CA LEU A 182 3.53 -5.66 -9.21
C LEU A 182 4.26 -4.86 -8.14
N GLU A 183 3.71 -3.70 -7.84
CA GLU A 183 4.11 -2.85 -6.73
C GLU A 183 3.06 -2.85 -5.63
N THR A 184 3.51 -2.77 -4.38
CA THR A 184 2.63 -2.71 -3.23
C THR A 184 2.80 -1.38 -2.51
N LEU A 185 1.76 -0.56 -2.56
CA LEU A 185 1.73 0.75 -1.91
C LEU A 185 1.04 0.64 -0.55
N LEU A 186 1.79 0.86 0.53
CA LEU A 186 1.24 0.93 1.88
C LEU A 186 0.79 2.36 2.19
N VAL A 187 -0.50 2.52 2.46
CA VAL A 187 -1.07 3.80 2.92
C VAL A 187 -1.09 3.81 4.45
N LEU A 188 -0.43 4.82 5.02
CA LEU A 188 -0.35 5.05 6.45
C LEU A 188 -0.96 6.41 6.80
N ASP A 189 -1.59 6.48 7.97
CA ASP A 189 -2.02 7.75 8.57
C ASP A 189 -0.93 8.24 9.52
N ALA A 190 -0.40 9.43 9.28
CA ALA A 190 0.70 10.00 10.06
C ALA A 190 0.32 10.31 11.52
N ILE A 191 -0.98 10.39 11.83
CA ILE A 191 -1.48 10.60 13.20
C ILE A 191 -1.80 9.28 13.92
N THR A 192 -1.79 8.15 13.21
CA THR A 192 -2.04 6.83 13.78
C THR A 192 -0.71 6.22 14.22
N GLY A 193 -0.50 6.11 15.50
CA GLY A 193 0.69 5.50 16.08
C GLY A 193 0.63 5.53 17.59
N GLN A 194 1.36 4.63 18.22
CA GLN A 194 1.61 4.61 19.67
C GLN A 194 3.11 4.70 19.91
#